data_f10f7b1a4890720a711a10ddcccfcc01
#
_entry.id   f10f7b1a4890720a711a10ddcccfcc01
#
_cell.length_a   1.000
_cell.length_b   1.000
_cell.length_c   1.000
_cell.angle_alpha   90.00
_cell.angle_beta   90.00
_cell.angle_gamma   90.00
#
_symmetry.space_group_name_H-M   'P 1'
#
loop_
_entity.id
_entity.type
_entity.pdbx_description
1 polymer ?
#
loop_
_entity_poly.entity_id
_entity_poly.type
_entity_poly.pdbx_seq_one_letter_code
_entity_poly.pdbx_strand_id
1 'polypeptide(L)'
;KPKVVLRNKILLFGLSLILASGSLSAQSPDSIAFPVDSLMVIVLEQHPMAQKARLIEEQARAAKLKASGAFDPKLFSEVEQKRYSDYLYYSLHNSGLEIPAWFGFKAKAGYELNEGVYLNNENTVPASGLWYGDISWTLGQGLFLDERRASLKQARLLEESAEFEIQLALNELLNNALQAYWDWYAAYQEYNTYQQAYKMAKFRFEALK
;
A
#
# COMPACT_ATOMS: atom_id res chain seq x y z
N LYS A 1 48.96 -30.02 63.66
CA LYS A 1 48.46 -30.06 62.26
C LYS A 1 47.95 -28.70 61.76
N PRO A 2 48.77 -27.59 61.76
CA PRO A 2 48.29 -26.32 61.20
C PRO A 2 48.93 -25.94 59.86
N LYS A 3 49.86 -26.74 59.29
CA LYS A 3 50.59 -26.36 58.04
C LYS A 3 49.84 -26.56 56.74
N VAL A 4 48.79 -27.36 56.71
CA VAL A 4 48.04 -27.67 55.47
C VAL A 4 46.99 -26.60 55.13
N VAL A 5 46.42 -25.95 56.13
CA VAL A 5 45.40 -24.92 55.95
C VAL A 5 45.98 -23.62 55.38
N LEU A 6 47.25 -23.30 55.72
CA LEU A 6 47.90 -22.07 55.20
C LEU A 6 48.28 -22.18 53.72
N ARG A 7 48.66 -23.39 53.29
CA ARG A 7 49.07 -23.68 51.89
C ARG A 7 47.88 -23.55 50.92
N ASN A 8 46.69 -23.96 51.33
CA ASN A 8 45.47 -23.84 50.49
C ASN A 8 44.96 -22.41 50.43
N LYS A 9 45.18 -21.55 51.46
CA LYS A 9 44.78 -20.13 51.42
C LYS A 9 45.65 -19.32 50.48
N ILE A 10 46.95 -19.63 50.40
CA ILE A 10 47.89 -18.93 49.47
C ILE A 10 47.61 -19.35 48.04
N LEU A 11 47.26 -20.61 47.76
CA LEU A 11 46.86 -21.07 46.42
C LEU A 11 45.53 -20.47 45.94
N LEU A 12 44.59 -20.29 46.83
CA LEU A 12 43.29 -19.62 46.53
C LEU A 12 43.48 -18.12 46.30
N PHE A 13 44.42 -17.46 47.00
CA PHE A 13 44.72 -16.03 46.79
C PHE A 13 45.50 -15.80 45.47
N GLY A 14 46.40 -16.68 45.09
CA GLY A 14 47.12 -16.65 43.80
C GLY A 14 46.19 -16.92 42.59
N LEU A 15 45.20 -17.80 42.73
CA LEU A 15 44.22 -18.11 41.69
C LEU A 15 43.20 -16.98 41.50
N SER A 16 42.87 -16.24 42.56
CA SER A 16 41.97 -15.07 42.48
C SER A 16 42.62 -13.86 41.80
N LEU A 17 43.94 -13.72 41.87
CA LEU A 17 44.67 -12.62 41.25
C LEU A 17 44.88 -12.83 39.72
N ILE A 18 44.85 -14.08 39.24
CA ILE A 18 44.95 -14.40 37.79
C ILE A 18 43.61 -14.22 37.07
N LEU A 19 42.47 -14.32 37.79
CA LEU A 19 41.16 -14.08 37.26
C LEU A 19 40.76 -12.60 37.18
N ALA A 20 41.55 -11.71 37.74
CA ALA A 20 41.37 -10.24 37.71
C ALA A 20 42.07 -9.57 36.51
N SER A 21 42.68 -10.33 35.59
CA SER A 21 43.08 -9.81 34.29
C SER A 21 41.83 -9.62 33.43
N GLY A 22 41.03 -8.66 33.87
CA GLY A 22 39.89 -8.15 33.10
C GLY A 22 40.34 -7.76 31.72
N SER A 23 39.67 -8.27 30.74
CA SER A 23 39.76 -7.87 29.36
C SER A 23 39.72 -6.33 29.29
N LEU A 24 40.86 -5.68 29.18
CA LEU A 24 40.94 -4.35 28.64
C LEU A 24 40.45 -4.43 27.19
N SER A 25 39.15 -4.35 27.04
CA SER A 25 38.58 -4.00 25.75
C SER A 25 39.11 -2.63 25.40
N ALA A 26 40.11 -2.59 24.51
CA ALA A 26 40.46 -1.35 23.85
C ALA A 26 39.23 -0.89 23.09
N GLN A 27 38.42 -0.05 23.72
CA GLN A 27 37.41 0.72 23.01
C GLN A 27 38.19 1.64 22.07
N SER A 28 38.21 1.25 20.79
CA SER A 28 38.57 2.19 19.75
C SER A 28 37.69 3.42 19.93
N PRO A 29 38.24 4.65 19.84
CA PRO A 29 37.41 5.84 19.88
C PRO A 29 36.39 5.68 18.77
N ASP A 30 35.11 5.59 19.17
CA ASP A 30 33.99 5.50 18.27
C ASP A 30 34.09 6.65 17.25
N SER A 31 34.58 6.34 16.06
CA SER A 31 34.16 7.08 14.90
C SER A 31 32.66 6.85 14.84
N ILE A 32 31.87 7.91 15.03
CA ILE A 32 30.42 7.86 14.96
C ILE A 32 30.07 7.50 13.51
N ALA A 33 30.22 6.23 13.17
CA ALA A 33 29.69 5.70 11.94
C ALA A 33 28.17 5.62 12.16
N PHE A 34 27.41 6.25 11.31
CA PHE A 34 25.95 6.19 11.34
C PHE A 34 25.55 4.69 11.28
N PRO A 35 24.87 4.13 12.28
CA PRO A 35 24.58 2.71 12.33
C PRO A 35 23.54 2.33 11.31
N VAL A 36 23.72 1.17 10.68
CA VAL A 36 22.83 0.63 9.63
C VAL A 36 21.40 0.47 10.14
N ASP A 37 21.23 0.07 11.39
CA ASP A 37 19.90 -0.11 12.01
C ASP A 37 19.12 1.22 12.07
N SER A 38 19.79 2.32 12.36
CA SER A 38 19.18 3.65 12.36
C SER A 38 18.77 4.08 10.96
N LEU A 39 19.56 3.75 9.94
CA LEU A 39 19.18 3.99 8.55
C LEU A 39 17.92 3.22 8.19
N MET A 40 17.85 1.94 8.51
CA MET A 40 16.70 1.09 8.20
C MET A 40 15.41 1.63 8.80
N VAL A 41 15.46 2.07 10.07
CA VAL A 41 14.31 2.68 10.74
C VAL A 41 13.87 3.96 10.01
N ILE A 42 14.80 4.86 9.71
CA ILE A 42 14.50 6.12 9.02
C ILE A 42 13.90 5.86 7.63
N VAL A 43 14.46 4.91 6.88
CA VAL A 43 13.96 4.55 5.55
C VAL A 43 12.54 4.01 5.62
N LEU A 44 12.25 3.09 6.54
CA LEU A 44 10.92 2.51 6.69
C LEU A 44 9.87 3.50 7.19
N GLU A 45 10.26 4.47 8.02
CA GLU A 45 9.31 5.43 8.59
C GLU A 45 9.10 6.67 7.71
N GLN A 46 10.16 7.18 7.09
CA GLN A 46 10.14 8.51 6.48
C GLN A 46 10.27 8.50 4.95
N HIS A 47 10.75 7.41 4.35
CA HIS A 47 10.97 7.40 2.92
C HIS A 47 9.65 7.40 2.15
N PRO A 48 9.47 8.24 1.10
CA PRO A 48 8.23 8.34 0.35
C PRO A 48 7.78 7.01 -0.29
N MET A 49 8.72 6.15 -0.68
CA MET A 49 8.39 4.83 -1.24
C MET A 49 7.81 3.88 -0.17
N ALA A 50 8.24 3.98 1.09
CA ALA A 50 7.64 3.22 2.18
C ALA A 50 6.21 3.70 2.46
N GLN A 51 5.97 5.01 2.42
CA GLN A 51 4.62 5.57 2.53
C GLN A 51 3.73 5.13 1.36
N LYS A 52 4.26 5.16 0.14
CA LYS A 52 3.55 4.66 -1.06
C LYS A 52 3.19 3.18 -0.95
N ALA A 53 4.11 2.34 -0.44
CA ALA A 53 3.83 0.92 -0.23
C ALA A 53 2.65 0.69 0.71
N ARG A 54 2.50 1.47 1.77
CA ARG A 54 1.35 1.38 2.70
C ARG A 54 0.00 1.68 2.04
N LEU A 55 -0.01 2.48 0.95
CA LEU A 55 -1.24 2.79 0.21
C LEU A 55 -1.71 1.66 -0.71
N ILE A 56 -0.90 0.63 -0.97
CA ILE A 56 -1.27 -0.50 -1.83
C ILE A 56 -2.52 -1.21 -1.30
N GLU A 57 -2.60 -1.43 0.02
CA GLU A 57 -3.76 -2.06 0.65
C GLU A 57 -5.03 -1.22 0.48
N GLU A 58 -4.94 0.10 0.66
CA GLU A 58 -6.07 1.01 0.47
C GLU A 58 -6.54 1.04 -0.99
N GLN A 59 -5.59 1.01 -1.94
CA GLN A 59 -5.90 0.94 -3.36
C GLN A 59 -6.61 -0.37 -3.71
N ALA A 60 -6.17 -1.50 -3.17
CA ALA A 60 -6.81 -2.80 -3.37
C ALA A 60 -8.23 -2.83 -2.78
N ARG A 61 -8.44 -2.30 -1.58
CA ARG A 61 -9.77 -2.13 -0.97
C ARG A 61 -10.68 -1.22 -1.80
N ALA A 62 -10.16 -0.11 -2.30
CA ALA A 62 -10.91 0.80 -3.15
C ALA A 62 -11.30 0.14 -4.48
N ALA A 63 -10.41 -0.65 -5.08
CA ALA A 63 -10.70 -1.43 -6.29
C ALA A 63 -11.82 -2.45 -6.04
N LYS A 64 -11.79 -3.15 -4.91
CA LYS A 64 -12.86 -4.08 -4.51
C LYS A 64 -14.19 -3.35 -4.28
N LEU A 65 -14.18 -2.21 -3.60
CA LEU A 65 -15.38 -1.41 -3.39
C LEU A 65 -15.97 -0.95 -4.73
N LYS A 66 -15.14 -0.46 -5.65
CA LYS A 66 -15.56 -0.08 -7.00
C LYS A 66 -16.18 -1.25 -7.75
N ALA A 67 -15.56 -2.43 -7.70
CA ALA A 67 -16.08 -3.63 -8.35
C ALA A 67 -17.39 -4.12 -7.73
N SER A 68 -17.56 -3.97 -6.43
CA SER A 68 -18.78 -4.30 -5.70
C SER A 68 -19.94 -3.37 -6.09
N GLY A 69 -19.67 -2.09 -6.32
CA GLY A 69 -20.67 -1.09 -6.73
C GLY A 69 -21.36 -1.39 -8.06
N ALA A 70 -20.82 -2.32 -8.86
CA ALA A 70 -21.51 -2.80 -10.08
C ALA A 70 -22.78 -3.63 -9.77
N PHE A 71 -22.96 -4.04 -8.52
CA PHE A 71 -24.12 -4.80 -8.04
C PHE A 71 -25.08 -3.95 -7.19
N ASP A 72 -24.74 -2.68 -6.97
CA ASP A 72 -25.58 -1.80 -6.16
C ASP A 72 -26.85 -1.42 -6.90
N PRO A 73 -27.98 -1.30 -6.20
CA PRO A 73 -29.19 -0.73 -6.75
C PRO A 73 -28.95 0.70 -7.23
N LYS A 74 -29.49 1.04 -8.41
CA LYS A 74 -29.37 2.35 -9.02
C LYS A 74 -30.71 3.04 -9.02
N LEU A 75 -30.82 4.15 -8.33
CA LEU A 75 -31.92 5.09 -8.51
C LEU A 75 -31.58 5.96 -9.72
N PHE A 76 -32.48 6.04 -10.68
CA PHE A 76 -32.34 6.88 -11.85
C PHE A 76 -33.53 7.81 -12.00
N SER A 77 -33.29 8.97 -12.57
CA SER A 77 -34.30 9.94 -12.96
C SER A 77 -33.82 10.65 -14.21
N GLU A 78 -34.48 10.39 -15.30
CA GLU A 78 -34.16 10.90 -16.63
C GLU A 78 -35.27 11.85 -17.05
N VAL A 79 -34.91 13.08 -17.45
CA VAL A 79 -35.82 14.08 -17.95
C VAL A 79 -35.33 14.55 -19.29
N GLU A 80 -36.11 14.30 -20.34
CA GLU A 80 -35.82 14.74 -21.68
C GLU A 80 -36.95 15.68 -22.15
N GLN A 81 -36.62 16.88 -22.57
CA GLN A 81 -37.61 17.87 -23.03
C GLN A 81 -37.15 18.50 -24.32
N LYS A 82 -38.06 18.58 -25.30
CA LYS A 82 -37.84 19.32 -26.54
C LYS A 82 -38.89 20.41 -26.69
N ARG A 83 -38.41 21.65 -26.80
CA ARG A 83 -39.23 22.83 -26.98
C ARG A 83 -38.70 23.68 -28.13
N TYR A 84 -39.60 24.19 -28.97
CA TYR A 84 -39.24 25.12 -30.04
C TYR A 84 -40.34 26.16 -30.22
N SER A 85 -40.01 27.44 -30.26
CA SER A 85 -40.91 28.57 -30.52
C SER A 85 -42.21 28.47 -29.69
N ASP A 86 -42.09 28.32 -28.35
CA ASP A 86 -43.17 28.13 -27.37
C ASP A 86 -44.02 26.85 -27.49
N TYR A 87 -43.71 25.99 -28.45
CA TYR A 87 -44.31 24.66 -28.54
C TYR A 87 -43.53 23.63 -27.77
N LEU A 88 -44.20 22.91 -26.86
CA LEU A 88 -43.67 21.71 -26.22
C LEU A 88 -43.83 20.53 -27.19
N TYR A 89 -42.74 20.12 -27.79
CA TYR A 89 -42.73 18.94 -28.68
C TYR A 89 -42.96 17.69 -27.89
N TYR A 90 -42.13 17.48 -26.86
CA TYR A 90 -42.29 16.40 -25.89
C TYR A 90 -41.56 16.72 -24.59
N SER A 91 -42.03 16.13 -23.52
CA SER A 91 -41.37 16.08 -22.21
C SER A 91 -41.53 14.65 -21.70
N LEU A 92 -40.41 13.97 -21.54
CA LEU A 92 -40.34 12.57 -21.07
C LEU A 92 -39.70 12.59 -19.69
N HIS A 93 -40.41 12.05 -18.72
CA HIS A 93 -39.93 11.85 -17.36
C HIS A 93 -39.96 10.38 -17.05
N ASN A 94 -38.79 9.81 -16.76
CA ASN A 94 -38.67 8.41 -16.39
C ASN A 94 -37.82 8.31 -15.13
N SER A 95 -38.41 7.85 -14.04
CA SER A 95 -37.73 7.69 -12.78
C SER A 95 -37.99 6.32 -12.19
N GLY A 96 -36.97 5.71 -11.60
CA GLY A 96 -37.13 4.36 -11.09
C GLY A 96 -35.92 3.80 -10.39
N LEU A 97 -36.02 2.53 -10.07
CA LEU A 97 -35.00 1.73 -9.42
C LEU A 97 -34.60 0.58 -10.34
N GLU A 98 -33.31 0.45 -10.57
CA GLU A 98 -32.70 -0.71 -11.27
C GLU A 98 -31.86 -1.51 -10.27
N ILE A 99 -32.16 -2.80 -10.15
CA ILE A 99 -31.43 -3.72 -9.27
C ILE A 99 -30.73 -4.76 -10.16
N PRO A 100 -29.40 -4.64 -10.33
CA PRO A 100 -28.62 -5.68 -10.98
C PRO A 100 -28.48 -6.87 -10.02
N ALA A 101 -29.04 -8.02 -10.36
CA ALA A 101 -28.92 -9.22 -9.55
C ALA A 101 -27.79 -10.14 -10.07
N TRP A 102 -27.44 -11.12 -9.26
CA TRP A 102 -26.50 -12.16 -9.61
C TRP A 102 -27.03 -13.04 -10.74
N PHE A 103 -26.16 -13.70 -11.47
CA PHE A 103 -26.51 -14.63 -12.56
C PHE A 103 -27.19 -14.00 -13.79
N GLY A 104 -26.91 -12.73 -14.09
CA GLY A 104 -27.43 -12.09 -15.31
C GLY A 104 -28.87 -11.64 -15.21
N PHE A 105 -29.49 -11.68 -14.04
CA PHE A 105 -30.79 -11.06 -13.79
C PHE A 105 -30.64 -9.57 -13.55
N LYS A 106 -31.61 -8.81 -14.05
CA LYS A 106 -31.80 -7.40 -13.77
C LYS A 106 -33.31 -7.15 -13.57
N ALA A 107 -33.65 -6.54 -12.48
CA ALA A 107 -34.99 -6.05 -12.24
C ALA A 107 -34.99 -4.52 -12.31
N LYS A 108 -35.98 -3.94 -13.01
CA LYS A 108 -36.18 -2.51 -13.12
C LYS A 108 -37.66 -2.21 -12.81
N ALA A 109 -37.91 -1.22 -11.97
CA ALA A 109 -39.24 -0.72 -11.71
C ALA A 109 -39.20 0.79 -11.74
N GLY A 110 -40.19 1.42 -12.34
CA GLY A 110 -40.19 2.86 -12.49
C GLY A 110 -41.57 3.43 -12.77
N TYR A 111 -41.54 4.73 -12.91
CA TYR A 111 -42.70 5.57 -13.22
C TYR A 111 -42.38 6.47 -14.38
N GLU A 112 -43.24 6.49 -15.38
CA GLU A 112 -43.14 7.33 -16.57
C GLU A 112 -44.28 8.36 -16.57
N LEU A 113 -43.90 9.60 -16.89
CA LEU A 113 -44.85 10.69 -17.13
C LEU A 113 -44.40 11.41 -18.40
N ASN A 114 -45.16 11.22 -19.48
CA ASN A 114 -44.80 11.74 -20.78
C ASN A 114 -45.93 12.63 -21.31
N GLU A 115 -45.55 13.79 -21.82
CA GLU A 115 -46.49 14.75 -22.37
C GLU A 115 -45.90 15.45 -23.60
N GLY A 116 -46.75 15.93 -24.49
CA GLY A 116 -46.36 16.71 -25.67
C GLY A 116 -47.17 16.39 -26.91
N VAL A 117 -47.07 17.29 -27.87
CA VAL A 117 -47.87 17.18 -29.12
C VAL A 117 -47.30 16.14 -30.11
N TYR A 118 -45.97 15.95 -30.03
CA TYR A 118 -45.23 15.05 -30.95
C TYR A 118 -44.63 13.87 -30.21
N LEU A 119 -45.42 13.23 -29.36
CA LEU A 119 -45.03 11.98 -28.71
C LEU A 119 -45.13 10.83 -29.71
N ASN A 120 -44.10 9.97 -29.75
CA ASN A 120 -44.22 8.67 -30.44
C ASN A 120 -45.26 7.82 -29.72
N ASN A 121 -45.96 6.97 -30.45
CA ASN A 121 -47.00 6.08 -29.90
C ASN A 121 -46.44 5.20 -28.75
N GLU A 122 -45.17 4.81 -28.82
CA GLU A 122 -44.49 4.04 -27.77
C GLU A 122 -44.30 4.79 -26.45
N ASN A 123 -44.21 6.11 -26.49
CA ASN A 123 -44.02 6.97 -25.34
C ASN A 123 -45.33 7.56 -24.81
N THR A 124 -46.48 7.17 -25.38
CA THR A 124 -47.79 7.67 -24.96
C THR A 124 -48.24 6.95 -23.69
N VAL A 125 -48.37 7.69 -22.60
CA VAL A 125 -48.83 7.19 -21.32
C VAL A 125 -50.07 7.96 -20.85
N PRO A 126 -50.89 7.41 -19.93
CA PRO A 126 -51.99 8.14 -19.36
C PRO A 126 -51.52 9.46 -18.73
N ALA A 127 -52.42 10.48 -18.68
CA ALA A 127 -52.07 11.76 -18.06
C ALA A 127 -51.68 11.68 -16.59
N SER A 128 -52.06 10.61 -15.90
CA SER A 128 -51.63 10.28 -14.53
C SER A 128 -50.29 9.58 -14.46
N GLY A 129 -49.63 9.38 -15.60
CA GLY A 129 -48.39 8.58 -15.69
C GLY A 129 -48.64 7.07 -15.65
N LEU A 130 -47.58 6.30 -15.79
CA LEU A 130 -47.62 4.84 -15.85
C LEU A 130 -46.53 4.23 -15.00
N TRP A 131 -46.90 3.29 -14.13
CA TRP A 131 -45.95 2.43 -13.44
C TRP A 131 -45.57 1.25 -14.33
N TYR A 132 -44.28 0.92 -14.38
CA TYR A 132 -43.81 -0.23 -15.12
C TYR A 132 -42.84 -1.08 -14.29
N GLY A 133 -42.74 -2.35 -14.64
CA GLY A 133 -41.75 -3.28 -14.09
C GLY A 133 -41.15 -4.11 -15.22
N ASP A 134 -39.86 -4.28 -15.22
CA ASP A 134 -39.11 -5.09 -16.17
C ASP A 134 -38.22 -6.08 -15.45
N ILE A 135 -38.19 -7.31 -15.93
CA ILE A 135 -37.27 -8.34 -15.48
C ILE A 135 -36.57 -8.87 -16.71
N SER A 136 -35.28 -8.60 -16.80
CA SER A 136 -34.45 -9.10 -17.89
C SER A 136 -33.50 -10.17 -17.40
N TRP A 137 -33.33 -11.20 -18.19
CA TRP A 137 -32.44 -12.31 -17.95
C TRP A 137 -31.57 -12.57 -19.16
N THR A 138 -30.28 -12.35 -19.02
CA THR A 138 -29.31 -12.60 -20.09
C THR A 138 -28.90 -14.06 -20.07
N LEU A 139 -29.43 -14.84 -21.01
CA LEU A 139 -29.11 -16.26 -21.24
C LEU A 139 -27.92 -16.38 -22.18
N GLY A 140 -26.95 -17.22 -21.85
CA GLY A 140 -25.80 -17.54 -22.70
C GLY A 140 -24.57 -16.71 -22.42
N GLN A 141 -24.46 -15.51 -22.92
CA GLN A 141 -23.32 -14.62 -22.67
C GLN A 141 -23.35 -14.07 -21.23
N GLY A 142 -22.39 -14.46 -20.41
CA GLY A 142 -22.33 -14.03 -19.00
C GLY A 142 -22.98 -14.99 -17.98
N LEU A 143 -23.53 -16.13 -18.39
CA LEU A 143 -24.13 -17.10 -17.49
C LEU A 143 -23.13 -17.65 -16.46
N PHE A 144 -21.92 -18.00 -16.92
CA PHE A 144 -20.87 -18.56 -16.05
C PHE A 144 -19.97 -17.49 -15.49
N LEU A 145 -19.59 -16.50 -16.29
CA LEU A 145 -18.73 -15.40 -15.87
C LEU A 145 -19.07 -14.15 -16.67
N ASP A 146 -19.64 -13.14 -16.05
CA ASP A 146 -19.82 -11.82 -16.63
C ASP A 146 -18.69 -10.88 -16.18
N GLU A 147 -18.56 -9.73 -16.86
CA GLU A 147 -17.53 -8.74 -16.61
C GLU A 147 -17.56 -8.25 -15.14
N ARG A 148 -18.74 -8.06 -14.54
CA ARG A 148 -18.91 -7.61 -13.16
C ARG A 148 -18.36 -8.64 -12.17
N ARG A 149 -18.71 -9.91 -12.34
CA ARG A 149 -18.20 -11.01 -11.49
C ARG A 149 -16.71 -11.24 -11.70
N ALA A 150 -16.21 -11.12 -12.93
CA ALA A 150 -14.79 -11.19 -13.22
C ALA A 150 -14.02 -10.07 -12.54
N SER A 151 -14.48 -8.81 -12.67
CA SER A 151 -13.88 -7.64 -12.04
C SER A 151 -13.88 -7.74 -10.51
N LEU A 152 -14.98 -8.22 -9.92
CA LEU A 152 -15.04 -8.43 -8.46
C LEU A 152 -14.08 -9.54 -8.01
N LYS A 153 -13.97 -10.63 -8.77
CA LYS A 153 -13.01 -11.69 -8.46
C LYS A 153 -11.58 -11.21 -8.57
N GLN A 154 -11.25 -10.45 -9.62
CA GLN A 154 -9.92 -9.82 -9.76
C GLN A 154 -9.61 -8.88 -8.60
N ALA A 155 -10.56 -8.01 -8.21
CA ALA A 155 -10.37 -7.08 -7.11
C ALA A 155 -10.18 -7.79 -5.76
N ARG A 156 -10.83 -8.94 -5.53
CA ARG A 156 -10.58 -9.77 -4.34
C ARG A 156 -9.17 -10.37 -4.35
N LEU A 157 -8.71 -10.87 -5.50
CA LEU A 157 -7.35 -11.39 -5.62
C LEU A 157 -6.29 -10.31 -5.42
N LEU A 158 -6.54 -9.08 -5.92
CA LEU A 158 -5.67 -7.93 -5.67
C LEU A 158 -5.62 -7.57 -4.18
N GLU A 159 -6.76 -7.64 -3.47
CA GLU A 159 -6.80 -7.40 -2.02
C GLU A 159 -6.01 -8.48 -1.26
N GLU A 160 -6.13 -9.74 -1.64
CA GLU A 160 -5.37 -10.85 -1.05
C GLU A 160 -3.87 -10.75 -1.34
N SER A 161 -3.46 -10.25 -2.52
CA SER A 161 -2.06 -10.09 -2.89
C SER A 161 -1.40 -8.82 -2.34
N ALA A 162 -2.19 -7.85 -1.89
CA ALA A 162 -1.70 -6.54 -1.49
C ALA A 162 -0.63 -6.60 -0.39
N GLU A 163 -0.77 -7.51 0.59
CA GLU A 163 0.23 -7.69 1.65
C GLU A 163 1.58 -8.14 1.10
N PHE A 164 1.58 -9.07 0.15
CA PHE A 164 2.81 -9.54 -0.50
C PHE A 164 3.46 -8.46 -1.36
N GLU A 165 2.66 -7.66 -2.04
CA GLU A 165 3.14 -6.52 -2.83
C GLU A 165 3.79 -5.45 -1.95
N ILE A 166 3.21 -5.16 -0.77
CA ILE A 166 3.80 -4.27 0.23
C ILE A 166 5.15 -4.80 0.69
N GLN A 167 5.23 -6.09 1.08
CA GLN A 167 6.47 -6.72 1.53
C GLN A 167 7.54 -6.67 0.44
N LEU A 168 7.17 -6.95 -0.81
CA LEU A 168 8.09 -6.89 -1.94
C LEU A 168 8.64 -5.46 -2.14
N ALA A 169 7.76 -4.46 -2.15
CA ALA A 169 8.15 -3.07 -2.32
C ALA A 169 9.06 -2.56 -1.19
N LEU A 170 8.78 -2.96 0.06
CA LEU A 170 9.62 -2.60 1.21
C LEU A 170 10.98 -3.32 1.18
N ASN A 171 11.02 -4.59 0.79
CA ASN A 171 12.27 -5.35 0.65
C ASN A 171 13.16 -4.76 -0.45
N GLU A 172 12.59 -4.37 -1.59
CA GLU A 172 13.31 -3.69 -2.67
C GLU A 172 13.88 -2.35 -2.21
N LEU A 173 13.06 -1.54 -1.50
CA LEU A 173 13.49 -0.27 -0.92
C LEU A 173 14.65 -0.45 0.06
N LEU A 174 14.54 -1.41 0.98
CA LEU A 174 15.59 -1.71 1.96
C LEU A 174 16.87 -2.21 1.28
N ASN A 175 16.75 -3.08 0.27
CA ASN A 175 17.91 -3.57 -0.47
C ASN A 175 18.68 -2.41 -1.14
N ASN A 176 17.97 -1.51 -1.80
CA ASN A 176 18.56 -0.33 -2.44
C ASN A 176 19.22 0.62 -1.41
N ALA A 177 18.56 0.83 -0.28
CA ALA A 177 19.10 1.66 0.80
C ALA A 177 20.36 1.03 1.43
N LEU A 178 20.37 -0.28 1.63
CA LEU A 178 21.53 -1.00 2.16
C LEU A 178 22.71 -0.99 1.19
N GLN A 179 22.47 -1.15 -0.10
CA GLN A 179 23.55 -1.04 -1.11
C GLN A 179 24.19 0.35 -1.06
N ALA A 180 23.39 1.41 -1.08
CA ALA A 180 23.89 2.77 -0.99
C ALA A 180 24.63 3.04 0.35
N TYR A 181 24.16 2.44 1.46
CA TYR A 181 24.82 2.53 2.75
C TYR A 181 26.20 1.88 2.74
N TRP A 182 26.33 0.68 2.18
CA TRP A 182 27.61 -0.01 2.15
C TRP A 182 28.62 0.67 1.23
N ASP A 183 28.17 1.26 0.13
CA ASP A 183 29.01 2.08 -0.74
C ASP A 183 29.53 3.34 0.00
N TRP A 184 28.63 4.01 0.70
CA TRP A 184 29.02 5.14 1.56
C TRP A 184 29.99 4.71 2.67
N TYR A 185 29.69 3.60 3.36
CA TYR A 185 30.51 3.11 4.45
C TYR A 185 31.91 2.73 3.99
N ALA A 186 32.06 2.09 2.83
CA ALA A 186 33.34 1.78 2.23
C ALA A 186 34.16 3.05 1.95
N ALA A 187 33.52 4.05 1.31
CA ALA A 187 34.17 5.33 1.05
C ALA A 187 34.57 6.08 2.33
N TYR A 188 33.72 5.98 3.39
CA TYR A 188 34.02 6.57 4.69
C TYR A 188 35.23 5.91 5.37
N GLN A 189 35.37 4.60 5.31
CA GLN A 189 36.53 3.87 5.83
C GLN A 189 37.82 4.20 5.04
N GLU A 190 37.70 4.30 3.71
CA GLU A 190 38.79 4.73 2.88
C GLU A 190 39.27 6.17 3.24
N TYR A 191 38.34 7.09 3.39
CA TYR A 191 38.63 8.47 3.83
C TYR A 191 39.35 8.48 5.18
N ASN A 192 38.90 7.71 6.17
CA ASN A 192 39.54 7.64 7.48
C ASN A 192 40.97 7.08 7.38
N THR A 193 41.19 6.09 6.52
CA THR A 193 42.51 5.49 6.28
C THR A 193 43.46 6.54 5.67
N TYR A 194 43.01 7.27 4.67
CA TYR A 194 43.80 8.37 4.08
C TYR A 194 44.08 9.50 5.06
N GLN A 195 43.14 9.84 5.92
CA GLN A 195 43.35 10.83 6.97
C GLN A 195 44.45 10.40 7.96
N GLN A 196 44.46 9.14 8.35
CA GLN A 196 45.52 8.59 9.23
C GLN A 196 46.89 8.60 8.51
N ALA A 197 46.95 8.12 7.28
CA ALA A 197 48.13 8.14 6.48
C ALA A 197 48.74 9.54 6.29
N TYR A 198 47.85 10.52 6.01
CA TYR A 198 48.24 11.93 5.89
C TYR A 198 48.83 12.48 7.20
N LYS A 199 48.20 12.22 8.35
CA LYS A 199 48.69 12.64 9.67
C LYS A 199 50.07 12.05 9.92
N MET A 200 50.29 10.78 9.63
CA MET A 200 51.60 10.13 9.81
C MET A 200 52.67 10.69 8.87
N ALA A 201 52.34 10.92 7.59
CA ALA A 201 53.25 11.54 6.63
C ALA A 201 53.65 12.94 7.04
N LYS A 202 52.68 13.76 7.49
CA LYS A 202 52.94 15.12 8.00
C LYS A 202 53.83 15.11 9.21
N PHE A 203 53.59 14.22 10.20
CA PHE A 203 54.40 14.08 11.38
C PHE A 203 55.88 13.71 11.01
N ARG A 204 56.07 12.76 10.09
CA ARG A 204 57.42 12.41 9.62
C ARG A 204 58.11 13.57 8.90
N PHE A 205 57.39 14.32 8.10
CA PHE A 205 57.95 15.47 7.43
C PHE A 205 58.39 16.59 8.38
N GLU A 206 57.60 16.83 9.41
CA GLU A 206 57.93 17.82 10.46
C GLU A 206 59.11 17.40 11.32
N ALA A 207 59.28 16.08 11.55
CA ALA A 207 60.44 15.57 12.32
C ALA A 207 61.75 15.56 11.52
N LEU A 208 61.71 15.76 10.22
CA LEU A 208 62.91 15.83 9.37
C LEU A 208 63.37 17.31 9.11
N LYS A 209 62.62 18.28 9.57
CA LYS A 209 63.01 19.71 9.57
C LYS A 209 63.83 20.04 10.81
#